data_4a41141c13782600d6a5425cd525ea51
#
_entry.id   4a41141c13782600d6a5425cd525ea51
#
_cell.length_a   1.000
_cell.length_b   1.000
_cell.length_c   1.000
_cell.angle_alpha   90.00
_cell.angle_beta   90.00
_cell.angle_gamma   90.00
#
_symmetry.space_group_name_H-M   'P 1'
#
loop_
_entity.id
_entity.type
_entity.pdbx_description
1 polymer ?
#
loop_
_entity_poly.entity_id
_entity_poly.type
_entity_poly.pdbx_seq_one_letter_code
_entity_poly.pdbx_strand_id
1 'polypeptide(L)'
;ALRYGDCKDKTVLLISLLKALGVEAHPALVNTEDRKRTASLPVSPSLFDHVIVTLEHQGKRYWLDPTISYQRGDLAHLAQPNYDVALIIKQGETGFTDMFTEPALKRIQVFDSYQIPEGIDEPVSFSTQYKYGDFEAISRRSSIAENSLKSIEDDYREYYQDTYKGLKTVKPMQVESPEDTGQLITNEHYTIDNFWRPKGNDFQNDFYASEIQNSVYKPEQRERNNAPIWFRYPNNIETTIKVTFTDTNWQFNDEQVTVDNPFFHLEKRVTFKDSVLTLYFDYSAKQDHIPADQIDLYLSERKKLNKATHYGIIKYGTNSAKTTPADDETNWYSVFILSYLAAIIFF
;
A
#
# COMPACT_ATOMS: atom_id res chain seq x y z
N ALA A 1 37.87 2.33 -17.12
CA ALA A 1 36.82 1.39 -16.77
C ALA A 1 35.47 2.07 -16.90
N LEU A 2 34.55 1.44 -17.61
CA LEU A 2 33.16 1.89 -17.68
C LEU A 2 32.54 1.75 -16.29
N ARG A 3 31.82 2.80 -15.85
CA ARG A 3 31.17 2.80 -14.53
C ARG A 3 29.65 2.44 -14.62
N TYR A 4 29.24 1.79 -15.69
CA TYR A 4 27.90 1.32 -15.92
C TYR A 4 27.95 -0.09 -16.54
N GLY A 5 26.86 -0.82 -16.39
CA GLY A 5 26.67 -2.15 -16.96
C GLY A 5 25.18 -2.50 -17.03
N ASP A 6 24.81 -3.39 -17.93
CA ASP A 6 23.45 -3.91 -18.03
C ASP A 6 23.15 -4.98 -16.95
N CYS A 7 22.01 -5.64 -17.03
CA CYS A 7 21.63 -6.69 -16.07
C CYS A 7 22.64 -7.84 -16.02
N LYS A 8 23.26 -8.20 -17.17
CA LYS A 8 24.23 -9.29 -17.27
C LYS A 8 25.54 -8.91 -16.55
N ASP A 9 26.06 -7.70 -16.81
CA ASP A 9 27.28 -7.19 -16.19
C ASP A 9 27.13 -7.12 -14.67
N LYS A 10 26.00 -6.57 -14.18
CA LYS A 10 25.73 -6.44 -12.76
C LYS A 10 25.53 -7.78 -12.08
N THR A 11 24.84 -8.74 -12.72
CA THR A 11 24.66 -10.10 -12.23
C THR A 11 26.00 -10.83 -12.10
N VAL A 12 26.85 -10.77 -13.14
CA VAL A 12 28.19 -11.40 -13.09
C VAL A 12 29.07 -10.77 -12.02
N LEU A 13 29.01 -9.44 -11.86
CA LEU A 13 29.75 -8.75 -10.81
C LEU A 13 29.29 -9.19 -9.42
N LEU A 14 27.99 -9.23 -9.14
CA LEU A 14 27.44 -9.64 -7.85
C LEU A 14 27.82 -11.10 -7.52
N ILE A 15 27.66 -12.02 -8.49
CA ILE A 15 28.05 -13.43 -8.31
C ILE A 15 29.55 -13.54 -8.00
N SER A 16 30.41 -12.76 -8.69
CA SER A 16 31.84 -12.76 -8.46
C SER A 16 32.20 -12.28 -7.05
N LEU A 17 31.53 -11.24 -6.55
CA LEU A 17 31.71 -10.72 -5.20
C LEU A 17 31.25 -11.75 -4.14
N LEU A 18 30.07 -12.36 -4.33
CA LEU A 18 29.54 -13.39 -3.45
C LEU A 18 30.48 -14.61 -3.39
N LYS A 19 31.00 -15.04 -4.54
CA LYS A 19 31.97 -16.13 -4.63
C LYS A 19 33.27 -15.83 -3.88
N ALA A 20 33.77 -14.58 -3.96
CA ALA A 20 34.94 -14.15 -3.21
C ALA A 20 34.72 -14.18 -1.68
N LEU A 21 33.46 -14.06 -1.25
CA LEU A 21 33.03 -14.19 0.15
C LEU A 21 32.70 -15.65 0.55
N GLY A 22 32.87 -16.61 -0.36
CA GLY A 22 32.53 -18.02 -0.11
C GLY A 22 31.05 -18.36 -0.22
N VAL A 23 30.23 -17.47 -0.79
CA VAL A 23 28.80 -17.69 -1.01
C VAL A 23 28.57 -18.21 -2.43
N GLU A 24 27.94 -19.38 -2.54
CA GLU A 24 27.51 -19.92 -3.84
C GLU A 24 26.28 -19.21 -4.34
N ALA A 25 26.34 -18.66 -5.56
CA ALA A 25 25.26 -17.95 -6.20
C ALA A 25 25.24 -18.25 -7.71
N HIS A 26 24.05 -18.18 -8.31
CA HIS A 26 23.84 -18.55 -9.71
C HIS A 26 23.04 -17.47 -10.44
N PRO A 27 23.25 -17.30 -11.77
CA PRO A 27 22.34 -16.50 -12.58
C PRO A 27 20.96 -17.16 -12.68
N ALA A 28 19.92 -16.36 -12.72
CA ALA A 28 18.55 -16.79 -12.94
C ALA A 28 17.93 -15.93 -14.06
N LEU A 29 17.52 -16.58 -15.14
CA LEU A 29 16.86 -15.92 -16.26
C LEU A 29 15.37 -15.79 -15.96
N VAL A 30 14.82 -14.61 -16.19
CA VAL A 30 13.41 -14.26 -15.92
C VAL A 30 12.81 -13.53 -17.11
N ASN A 31 11.47 -13.46 -17.14
CA ASN A 31 10.75 -12.59 -18.05
C ASN A 31 9.94 -11.59 -17.23
N THR A 32 10.21 -10.31 -17.42
CA THR A 32 9.60 -9.24 -16.63
C THR A 32 8.16 -8.94 -17.04
N GLU A 33 7.78 -9.26 -18.28
CA GLU A 33 6.46 -9.02 -18.85
C GLU A 33 5.54 -10.25 -18.75
N ASP A 34 5.99 -11.40 -19.32
CA ASP A 34 5.19 -12.63 -19.36
C ASP A 34 5.12 -13.36 -18.02
N ARG A 35 6.08 -13.17 -17.15
CA ARG A 35 6.10 -13.66 -15.76
C ARG A 35 5.71 -15.16 -15.69
N LYS A 36 4.65 -15.53 -14.97
CA LYS A 36 4.17 -16.92 -14.85
C LYS A 36 3.84 -17.56 -16.20
N ARG A 37 3.38 -16.77 -17.17
CA ARG A 37 3.04 -17.25 -18.51
C ARG A 37 4.27 -17.79 -19.27
N THR A 38 5.47 -17.31 -18.94
CA THR A 38 6.75 -17.78 -19.52
C THR A 38 6.87 -19.30 -19.51
N ALA A 39 6.42 -19.96 -18.43
CA ALA A 39 6.47 -21.42 -18.31
C ALA A 39 5.57 -22.17 -19.31
N SER A 40 4.58 -21.50 -19.91
CA SER A 40 3.64 -22.08 -20.89
C SER A 40 3.97 -21.72 -22.33
N LEU A 41 4.95 -20.86 -22.58
CA LEU A 41 5.34 -20.45 -23.91
C LEU A 41 6.28 -21.49 -24.56
N PRO A 42 6.36 -21.54 -25.92
CA PRO A 42 7.33 -22.40 -26.61
C PRO A 42 8.77 -22.07 -26.19
N VAL A 43 9.56 -23.10 -25.98
CA VAL A 43 10.98 -22.95 -25.55
C VAL A 43 11.77 -22.17 -26.58
N SER A 44 12.34 -21.04 -26.18
CA SER A 44 13.18 -20.18 -27.01
C SER A 44 14.15 -19.39 -26.11
N PRO A 45 15.38 -19.09 -26.58
CA PRO A 45 16.26 -18.15 -25.86
C PRO A 45 15.67 -16.74 -25.69
N SER A 46 14.76 -16.34 -26.57
CA SER A 46 14.06 -15.04 -26.51
C SER A 46 12.92 -14.98 -25.49
N LEU A 47 12.67 -16.06 -24.73
CA LEU A 47 11.72 -16.07 -23.61
C LEU A 47 12.14 -15.17 -22.45
N PHE A 48 13.44 -14.86 -22.37
CA PHE A 48 14.00 -14.15 -21.21
C PHE A 48 14.49 -12.78 -21.63
N ASP A 49 14.03 -11.76 -20.94
CA ASP A 49 14.42 -10.36 -21.16
C ASP A 49 15.33 -9.82 -20.05
N HIS A 50 15.46 -10.55 -18.93
CA HIS A 50 16.21 -10.11 -17.78
C HIS A 50 16.97 -11.26 -17.09
N VAL A 51 18.03 -10.91 -16.35
CA VAL A 51 18.82 -11.86 -15.54
C VAL A 51 19.09 -11.25 -14.17
N ILE A 52 18.87 -12.07 -13.16
CA ILE A 52 19.07 -11.75 -11.74
C ILE A 52 19.99 -12.80 -11.08
N VAL A 53 20.22 -12.67 -9.79
CA VAL A 53 21.01 -13.61 -8.99
C VAL A 53 20.11 -14.41 -8.06
N THR A 54 20.37 -15.71 -7.93
CA THR A 54 19.80 -16.53 -6.85
C THR A 54 20.88 -17.15 -6.00
N LEU A 55 20.61 -17.27 -4.71
CA LEU A 55 21.47 -18.00 -3.77
C LEU A 55 20.60 -18.69 -2.71
N GLU A 56 21.20 -19.69 -2.04
CA GLU A 56 20.60 -20.31 -0.86
C GLU A 56 21.45 -19.98 0.37
N HIS A 57 20.75 -19.54 1.43
CA HIS A 57 21.37 -19.29 2.73
C HIS A 57 20.47 -19.81 3.84
N GLN A 58 21.03 -20.66 4.72
CA GLN A 58 20.30 -21.29 5.84
C GLN A 58 19.00 -22.01 5.41
N GLY A 59 19.04 -22.68 4.24
CA GLY A 59 17.89 -23.42 3.71
C GLY A 59 16.79 -22.56 3.08
N LYS A 60 16.99 -21.26 2.99
CA LYS A 60 16.09 -20.32 2.30
C LYS A 60 16.73 -19.84 1.00
N ARG A 61 15.94 -19.81 -0.08
CA ARG A 61 16.34 -19.24 -1.37
C ARG A 61 16.08 -17.74 -1.37
N TYR A 62 17.04 -17.00 -1.93
CA TYR A 62 16.96 -15.55 -2.13
C TYR A 62 17.11 -15.20 -3.60
N TRP A 63 16.39 -14.17 -4.00
CA TRP A 63 16.42 -13.60 -5.33
C TRP A 63 16.93 -12.17 -5.23
N LEU A 64 18.01 -11.85 -5.91
CA LEU A 64 18.67 -10.55 -5.83
C LEU A 64 18.77 -9.97 -7.22
N ASP A 65 18.22 -8.78 -7.41
CA ASP A 65 18.35 -8.03 -8.65
C ASP A 65 19.31 -6.85 -8.45
N PRO A 66 20.55 -6.94 -8.94
CA PRO A 66 21.53 -5.87 -8.79
C PRO A 66 21.24 -4.64 -9.66
N THR A 67 20.18 -4.66 -10.47
CA THR A 67 19.76 -3.51 -11.27
C THR A 67 18.84 -2.56 -10.51
N ILE A 68 18.17 -3.04 -9.47
CA ILE A 68 17.26 -2.23 -8.66
C ILE A 68 18.05 -1.23 -7.83
N SER A 69 17.76 0.06 -8.03
CA SER A 69 18.33 1.16 -7.26
C SER A 69 17.55 1.41 -5.97
N TYR A 70 18.16 2.14 -5.02
CA TYR A 70 17.54 2.56 -3.75
C TYR A 70 17.04 1.41 -2.84
N GLN A 71 17.50 0.17 -3.06
CA GLN A 71 17.26 -0.93 -2.13
C GLN A 71 17.93 -0.65 -0.78
N ARG A 72 17.25 -1.02 0.31
CA ARG A 72 17.75 -1.06 1.68
C ARG A 72 17.17 -2.26 2.40
N GLY A 73 17.70 -2.57 3.56
CA GLY A 73 17.34 -3.71 4.37
C GLY A 73 18.48 -4.71 4.47
N ASP A 74 18.52 -5.42 5.59
CA ASP A 74 19.34 -6.63 5.69
C ASP A 74 18.76 -7.76 4.82
N LEU A 75 19.41 -8.89 4.75
CA LEU A 75 18.99 -10.01 3.91
C LEU A 75 17.56 -10.52 4.23
N ALA A 76 17.10 -10.34 5.47
CA ALA A 76 15.75 -10.76 5.89
C ALA A 76 14.66 -9.78 5.44
N HIS A 77 15.01 -8.50 5.28
CA HIS A 77 14.08 -7.40 4.97
C HIS A 77 14.30 -6.82 3.56
N LEU A 78 15.25 -7.37 2.80
CA LEU A 78 15.47 -6.95 1.43
C LEU A 78 14.28 -7.34 0.56
N ALA A 79 13.72 -6.37 -0.16
CA ALA A 79 12.69 -6.62 -1.17
C ALA A 79 13.23 -7.57 -2.24
N GLN A 80 12.60 -8.72 -2.39
CA GLN A 80 13.00 -9.72 -3.37
C GLN A 80 12.14 -9.61 -4.63
N PRO A 81 12.75 -9.53 -5.83
CA PRO A 81 11.99 -9.48 -7.06
C PRO A 81 11.17 -10.75 -7.23
N ASN A 82 9.92 -10.60 -7.64
CA ASN A 82 9.05 -11.71 -7.97
C ASN A 82 8.60 -11.61 -9.43
N TYR A 83 9.26 -12.38 -10.31
CA TYR A 83 8.88 -12.55 -11.72
C TYR A 83 8.12 -13.86 -11.93
N ASP A 84 7.55 -14.42 -10.88
CA ASP A 84 6.78 -15.65 -10.76
C ASP A 84 7.60 -16.92 -11.03
N VAL A 85 8.36 -17.01 -12.13
CA VAL A 85 9.20 -18.16 -12.47
C VAL A 85 10.57 -17.72 -12.99
N ALA A 86 11.60 -18.50 -12.66
CA ALA A 86 12.97 -18.29 -13.12
C ALA A 86 13.59 -19.58 -13.64
N LEU A 87 14.45 -19.48 -14.65
CA LEU A 87 15.34 -20.55 -15.07
C LEU A 87 16.72 -20.34 -14.45
N ILE A 88 17.07 -21.15 -13.47
CA ILE A 88 18.37 -21.06 -12.79
C ILE A 88 19.45 -21.68 -13.69
N ILE A 89 20.53 -20.95 -13.91
CA ILE A 89 21.68 -21.43 -14.69
C ILE A 89 22.65 -22.11 -13.75
N LYS A 90 22.35 -23.37 -13.44
CA LYS A 90 23.14 -24.26 -12.60
C LYS A 90 23.20 -25.67 -13.22
N GLN A 91 24.30 -26.35 -13.11
CA GLN A 91 24.43 -27.74 -13.59
C GLN A 91 23.42 -28.65 -12.90
N GLY A 92 22.60 -29.36 -13.68
CA GLY A 92 21.60 -30.31 -13.17
C GLY A 92 20.18 -29.67 -13.06
N GLU A 93 20.02 -28.37 -13.18
CA GLU A 93 18.71 -27.73 -13.26
C GLU A 93 18.14 -27.88 -14.69
N THR A 94 16.88 -28.29 -14.78
CA THR A 94 16.25 -28.63 -16.07
C THR A 94 14.87 -28.00 -16.26
N GLY A 95 14.44 -27.12 -15.36
CA GLY A 95 13.09 -26.55 -15.39
C GLY A 95 12.98 -25.17 -14.73
N PHE A 96 11.79 -24.63 -14.74
CA PHE A 96 11.51 -23.39 -14.04
C PHE A 96 11.39 -23.62 -12.53
N THR A 97 11.86 -22.65 -11.78
CA THR A 97 11.71 -22.55 -10.32
C THR A 97 10.72 -21.44 -9.99
N ASP A 98 9.78 -21.73 -9.10
CA ASP A 98 8.86 -20.71 -8.57
C ASP A 98 9.65 -19.68 -7.73
N MET A 99 9.37 -18.42 -7.96
CA MET A 99 10.03 -17.30 -7.30
C MET A 99 9.25 -16.71 -6.13
N PHE A 100 8.03 -17.17 -5.90
CA PHE A 100 7.21 -16.56 -4.85
C PHE A 100 7.94 -16.59 -3.51
N THR A 101 8.03 -15.44 -2.89
CA THR A 101 8.55 -15.27 -1.52
C THR A 101 7.55 -14.38 -0.79
N GLU A 102 7.13 -14.83 0.39
CA GLU A 102 6.26 -14.02 1.25
C GLU A 102 6.98 -12.74 1.65
N PRO A 103 6.39 -11.55 1.43
CA PRO A 103 6.99 -10.29 1.83
C PRO A 103 7.24 -10.24 3.34
N ALA A 104 8.42 -9.81 3.75
CA ALA A 104 8.78 -9.67 5.16
C ALA A 104 8.03 -8.52 5.86
N LEU A 105 7.57 -7.54 5.08
CA LEU A 105 6.92 -6.32 5.57
C LEU A 105 5.56 -6.12 4.90
N LYS A 106 4.64 -5.47 5.60
CA LYS A 106 3.45 -4.91 4.96
C LYS A 106 3.87 -3.90 3.89
N ARG A 107 3.20 -3.91 2.73
CA ARG A 107 3.48 -2.95 1.66
C ARG A 107 3.30 -1.52 2.14
N ILE A 108 2.20 -1.25 2.83
CA ILE A 108 1.89 0.06 3.41
C ILE A 108 1.22 -0.12 4.77
N GLN A 109 1.68 0.65 5.76
CA GLN A 109 1.00 0.84 7.03
C GLN A 109 0.72 2.32 7.22
N VAL A 110 -0.52 2.68 7.55
CA VAL A 110 -0.97 4.06 7.79
C VAL A 110 -1.38 4.21 9.24
N PHE A 111 -0.90 5.27 9.88
CA PHE A 111 -1.27 5.64 11.24
C PHE A 111 -1.75 7.08 11.27
N ASP A 112 -3.05 7.26 11.23
CA ASP A 112 -3.70 8.56 11.33
C ASP A 112 -4.06 8.86 12.79
N SER A 113 -3.82 10.09 13.23
CA SER A 113 -4.16 10.54 14.57
C SER A 113 -4.84 11.89 14.53
N TYR A 114 -6.04 11.95 15.06
CA TYR A 114 -6.84 13.17 15.19
C TYR A 114 -7.00 13.52 16.66
N GLN A 115 -6.86 14.81 16.98
CA GLN A 115 -7.24 15.36 18.27
C GLN A 115 -8.38 16.35 18.06
N ILE A 116 -9.57 15.96 18.48
CA ILE A 116 -10.80 16.70 18.27
C ILE A 116 -11.15 17.47 19.55
N PRO A 117 -11.13 18.82 19.53
CA PRO A 117 -11.51 19.66 20.63
C PRO A 117 -13.03 19.63 20.86
N GLU A 118 -13.46 20.14 22.03
CA GLU A 118 -14.87 20.24 22.40
C GLU A 118 -15.65 21.19 21.48
N GLY A 119 -15.04 22.33 21.11
CA GLY A 119 -15.66 23.34 20.26
C GLY A 119 -15.71 22.89 18.79
N ILE A 120 -16.85 23.16 18.12
CA ILE A 120 -17.06 22.79 16.71
C ILE A 120 -16.25 23.66 15.74
N ASP A 121 -15.92 24.89 16.16
CA ASP A 121 -15.18 25.86 15.35
C ASP A 121 -13.66 25.83 15.64
N GLU A 122 -13.23 25.02 16.61
CA GLU A 122 -11.82 24.89 16.96
C GLU A 122 -11.08 24.00 15.93
N PRO A 123 -9.84 24.35 15.58
CA PRO A 123 -9.05 23.55 14.65
C PRO A 123 -8.77 22.15 15.21
N VAL A 124 -8.95 21.13 14.40
CA VAL A 124 -8.56 19.74 14.73
C VAL A 124 -7.11 19.52 14.36
N SER A 125 -6.32 18.97 15.30
CA SER A 125 -4.98 18.52 14.98
C SER A 125 -5.03 17.17 14.26
N PHE A 126 -4.31 17.05 13.15
CA PHE A 126 -4.19 15.84 12.38
C PHE A 126 -2.71 15.51 12.11
N SER A 127 -2.32 14.29 12.39
CA SER A 127 -1.02 13.78 11.97
C SER A 127 -1.18 12.43 11.30
N THR A 128 -0.36 12.19 10.29
CA THR A 128 -0.31 10.91 9.61
C THR A 128 1.12 10.41 9.49
N GLN A 129 1.29 9.11 9.70
CA GLN A 129 2.54 8.41 9.47
C GLN A 129 2.28 7.28 8.48
N TYR A 130 3.06 7.26 7.41
CA TYR A 130 3.13 6.12 6.50
C TYR A 130 4.42 5.34 6.73
N LYS A 131 4.30 4.02 6.80
CA LYS A 131 5.43 3.10 6.72
C LYS A 131 5.30 2.30 5.44
N TYR A 132 6.22 2.53 4.53
CA TYR A 132 6.29 1.80 3.27
C TYR A 132 7.28 0.65 3.43
N GLY A 133 6.89 -0.53 3.02
CA GLY A 133 7.75 -1.71 2.99
C GLY A 133 8.04 -2.17 1.57
N ASP A 134 8.94 -3.14 1.44
CA ASP A 134 9.19 -3.85 0.21
C ASP A 134 9.45 -2.92 -1.00
N PHE A 135 8.93 -3.24 -2.17
CA PHE A 135 9.08 -2.42 -3.39
C PHE A 135 8.42 -1.04 -3.29
N GLU A 136 7.41 -0.87 -2.43
CA GLU A 136 6.82 0.45 -2.22
C GLU A 136 7.83 1.42 -1.59
N ALA A 137 8.64 0.94 -0.62
CA ALA A 137 9.70 1.75 -0.02
C ALA A 137 10.78 2.14 -1.05
N ILE A 138 11.13 1.25 -1.97
CA ILE A 138 12.08 1.51 -3.06
C ILE A 138 11.52 2.60 -3.99
N SER A 139 10.27 2.45 -4.42
CA SER A 139 9.59 3.41 -5.30
C SER A 139 9.52 4.80 -4.68
N ARG A 140 9.17 4.89 -3.39
CA ARG A 140 9.11 6.18 -2.68
C ARG A 140 10.50 6.83 -2.52
N ARG A 141 11.56 6.04 -2.27
CA ARG A 141 12.94 6.57 -2.25
C ARG A 141 13.38 7.10 -3.60
N SER A 142 13.05 6.39 -4.70
CA SER A 142 13.30 6.85 -6.07
C SER A 142 12.60 8.18 -6.32
N SER A 143 11.31 8.26 -6.01
CA SER A 143 10.53 9.49 -6.16
C SER A 143 11.13 10.66 -5.37
N ILE A 144 11.57 10.44 -4.12
CA ILE A 144 12.22 11.47 -3.29
C ILE A 144 13.58 11.88 -3.88
N ALA A 145 14.31 10.96 -4.49
CA ALA A 145 15.60 11.27 -5.13
C ALA A 145 15.46 12.06 -6.44
N GLU A 146 14.38 11.85 -7.16
CA GLU A 146 14.10 12.47 -8.47
C GLU A 146 13.36 13.82 -8.33
N ASN A 147 12.58 13.98 -7.27
CA ASN A 147 11.79 15.18 -7.00
C ASN A 147 12.25 15.87 -5.71
N SER A 148 11.92 17.14 -5.54
CA SER A 148 12.17 17.79 -4.26
C SER A 148 11.18 17.30 -3.20
N LEU A 149 11.66 17.18 -1.95
CA LEU A 149 10.78 16.81 -0.82
C LEU A 149 9.61 17.79 -0.67
N LYS A 150 9.84 19.07 -1.00
CA LYS A 150 8.80 20.11 -1.00
C LYS A 150 7.70 19.84 -2.01
N SER A 151 8.03 19.38 -3.22
CA SER A 151 7.03 19.02 -4.23
C SER A 151 6.15 17.85 -3.73
N ILE A 152 6.78 16.83 -3.15
CA ILE A 152 6.06 15.67 -2.60
C ILE A 152 5.15 16.08 -1.42
N GLU A 153 5.63 16.98 -0.55
CA GLU A 153 4.83 17.54 0.55
C GLU A 153 3.61 18.32 0.02
N ASP A 154 3.80 19.10 -1.04
CA ASP A 154 2.72 19.85 -1.67
C ASP A 154 1.66 18.93 -2.31
N ASP A 155 2.09 17.84 -2.97
CA ASP A 155 1.20 16.82 -3.53
C ASP A 155 0.37 16.12 -2.44
N TYR A 156 1.00 15.76 -1.31
CA TYR A 156 0.31 15.13 -0.18
C TYR A 156 -0.66 16.09 0.49
N ARG A 157 -0.26 17.36 0.68
CA ARG A 157 -1.17 18.39 1.19
C ARG A 157 -2.38 18.57 0.28
N GLU A 158 -2.19 18.65 -1.03
CA GLU A 158 -3.27 18.75 -2.02
C GLU A 158 -4.23 17.56 -1.92
N TYR A 159 -3.70 16.36 -1.82
CA TYR A 159 -4.50 15.14 -1.61
C TYR A 159 -5.41 15.23 -0.38
N TYR A 160 -4.87 15.68 0.77
CA TYR A 160 -5.69 15.83 1.98
C TYR A 160 -6.64 17.03 1.90
N GLN A 161 -6.29 18.09 1.17
CA GLN A 161 -7.17 19.24 0.97
C GLN A 161 -8.42 18.92 0.17
N ASP A 162 -8.44 17.86 -0.62
CA ASP A 162 -9.65 17.39 -1.28
C ASP A 162 -10.72 16.93 -0.28
N THR A 163 -10.31 16.31 0.80
CA THR A 163 -11.19 15.89 1.91
C THR A 163 -11.41 17.02 2.92
N TYR A 164 -10.34 17.72 3.29
CA TYR A 164 -10.32 18.75 4.34
C TYR A 164 -9.93 20.11 3.76
N LYS A 165 -10.90 20.89 3.28
CA LYS A 165 -10.64 22.18 2.62
C LYS A 165 -9.91 23.20 3.49
N GLY A 166 -10.04 23.09 4.82
CA GLY A 166 -9.35 23.94 5.81
C GLY A 166 -7.99 23.40 6.28
N LEU A 167 -7.41 22.39 5.61
CA LEU A 167 -6.15 21.78 6.02
C LEU A 167 -4.96 22.73 5.82
N LYS A 168 -4.12 22.83 6.85
CA LYS A 168 -2.90 23.64 6.87
C LYS A 168 -1.74 22.81 7.40
N THR A 169 -0.58 22.89 6.76
CA THR A 169 0.66 22.25 7.23
C THR A 169 1.16 22.94 8.49
N VAL A 170 1.47 22.18 9.54
CA VAL A 170 2.03 22.70 10.81
C VAL A 170 3.54 22.73 10.77
N LYS A 171 4.16 21.69 10.22
CA LYS A 171 5.63 21.58 10.06
C LYS A 171 5.96 20.78 8.79
N PRO A 172 7.16 20.96 8.23
CA PRO A 172 7.59 20.20 7.05
C PRO A 172 7.52 18.69 7.28
N MET A 173 7.23 17.96 6.21
CA MET A 173 7.23 16.50 6.18
C MET A 173 8.60 15.96 6.60
N GLN A 174 8.60 14.97 7.47
CA GLN A 174 9.80 14.27 7.92
C GLN A 174 9.89 12.91 7.24
N VAL A 175 11.07 12.54 6.78
CA VAL A 175 11.32 11.26 6.11
C VAL A 175 12.44 10.54 6.84
N GLU A 176 12.18 9.28 7.20
CA GLU A 176 13.14 8.38 7.80
C GLU A 176 13.29 7.13 6.92
N SER A 177 14.49 6.63 6.76
CA SER A 177 14.77 5.45 5.94
C SER A 177 15.81 4.57 6.64
N PRO A 178 15.40 3.78 7.66
CA PRO A 178 16.29 2.87 8.37
C PRO A 178 16.96 1.90 7.40
N GLU A 179 18.27 1.68 7.58
CA GLU A 179 19.06 0.85 6.66
C GLU A 179 18.80 -0.64 6.85
N ASP A 180 18.54 -1.07 8.08
CA ASP A 180 18.35 -2.45 8.48
C ASP A 180 16.99 -3.03 8.10
N THR A 181 15.93 -2.26 8.30
CA THR A 181 14.55 -2.73 8.03
C THR A 181 14.12 -2.57 6.58
N GLY A 182 14.83 -1.78 5.79
CA GLY A 182 14.45 -1.46 4.41
C GLY A 182 13.17 -0.62 4.27
N GLN A 183 12.54 -0.22 5.38
CA GLN A 183 11.34 0.63 5.36
C GLN A 183 11.67 2.08 4.96
N LEU A 184 10.68 2.77 4.43
CA LEU A 184 10.63 4.22 4.36
C LEU A 184 9.47 4.70 5.21
N ILE A 185 9.71 5.72 6.04
CA ILE A 185 8.69 6.27 6.94
C ILE A 185 8.54 7.75 6.63
N THR A 186 7.29 8.21 6.43
CA THR A 186 6.97 9.63 6.33
C THR A 186 6.08 10.04 7.49
N ASN A 187 6.31 11.25 8.03
CA ASN A 187 5.50 11.83 9.09
C ASN A 187 5.05 13.23 8.66
N GLU A 188 3.76 13.47 8.73
CA GLU A 188 3.12 14.72 8.34
C GLU A 188 2.26 15.26 9.47
N HIS A 189 2.17 16.58 9.60
CA HIS A 189 1.43 17.23 10.68
C HIS A 189 0.63 18.41 10.15
N TYR A 190 -0.66 18.41 10.44
CA TYR A 190 -1.63 19.37 9.94
C TYR A 190 -2.55 19.89 11.04
N THR A 191 -3.18 21.02 10.76
CA THR A 191 -4.42 21.44 11.41
C THR A 191 -5.53 21.52 10.38
N ILE A 192 -6.76 21.23 10.79
CA ILE A 192 -7.93 21.25 9.93
C ILE A 192 -8.95 22.24 10.52
N ASP A 193 -9.10 23.37 9.85
CA ASP A 193 -10.19 24.31 10.15
C ASP A 193 -11.50 23.80 9.51
N ASN A 194 -12.62 24.08 10.14
CA ASN A 194 -13.93 23.63 9.66
C ASN A 194 -14.02 22.11 9.46
N PHE A 195 -13.49 21.36 10.43
CA PHE A 195 -13.49 19.90 10.40
C PHE A 195 -14.91 19.31 10.32
N TRP A 196 -15.84 19.93 11.02
CA TRP A 196 -17.21 19.47 11.08
C TRP A 196 -18.07 19.97 9.92
N ARG A 197 -18.84 19.08 9.32
CA ARG A 197 -19.82 19.40 8.27
C ARG A 197 -21.23 19.44 8.86
N PRO A 198 -22.03 20.49 8.62
CA PRO A 198 -23.42 20.55 9.09
C PRO A 198 -24.26 19.38 8.53
N LYS A 199 -25.08 18.78 9.40
CA LYS A 199 -26.10 17.78 9.05
C LYS A 199 -27.40 18.09 9.80
N GLY A 200 -28.26 18.93 9.20
CA GLY A 200 -29.45 19.47 9.87
C GLY A 200 -29.04 20.32 11.08
N ASN A 201 -29.46 19.92 12.29
CA ASN A 201 -29.10 20.59 13.52
C ASN A 201 -27.80 20.02 14.16
N ASP A 202 -27.21 19.01 13.54
CA ASP A 202 -26.06 18.29 14.04
C ASP A 202 -24.83 18.55 13.15
N PHE A 203 -23.71 17.94 13.51
CA PHE A 203 -22.47 18.01 12.77
C PHE A 203 -21.92 16.60 12.54
N GLN A 204 -21.36 16.34 11.37
CA GLN A 204 -20.77 15.05 11.06
C GLN A 204 -19.36 15.18 10.48
N ASN A 205 -18.58 14.12 10.64
CA ASN A 205 -17.38 13.89 9.85
C ASN A 205 -17.17 12.39 9.62
N ASP A 206 -16.38 12.05 8.60
CA ASP A 206 -16.16 10.70 8.16
C ASP A 206 -14.68 10.39 8.10
N PHE A 207 -14.31 9.17 8.47
CA PHE A 207 -12.98 8.61 8.37
C PHE A 207 -12.96 7.48 7.34
N TYR A 208 -11.89 7.41 6.57
CA TYR A 208 -11.73 6.41 5.52
C TYR A 208 -10.35 5.75 5.62
N ALA A 209 -10.29 4.43 5.47
CA ALA A 209 -9.05 3.75 5.16
C ALA A 209 -8.72 3.95 3.67
N SER A 210 -8.40 5.20 3.30
CA SER A 210 -8.30 5.66 1.92
C SER A 210 -7.24 4.90 1.13
N GLU A 211 -6.11 4.54 1.74
CA GLU A 211 -5.06 3.77 1.09
C GLU A 211 -5.56 2.39 0.66
N ILE A 212 -6.38 1.73 1.47
CA ILE A 212 -7.03 0.46 1.11
C ILE A 212 -7.99 0.67 -0.05
N GLN A 213 -8.87 1.68 0.02
CA GLN A 213 -9.86 1.95 -1.04
C GLN A 213 -9.20 2.25 -2.39
N ASN A 214 -8.10 3.03 -2.37
CA ASN A 214 -7.35 3.41 -3.57
C ASN A 214 -6.55 2.23 -4.16
N SER A 215 -6.11 1.31 -3.31
CA SER A 215 -5.31 0.14 -3.72
C SER A 215 -6.15 -1.02 -4.26
N VAL A 216 -7.45 -1.05 -3.98
CA VAL A 216 -8.36 -2.07 -4.51
C VAL A 216 -8.80 -1.68 -5.92
N TYR A 217 -8.34 -2.46 -6.91
CA TYR A 217 -8.56 -2.16 -8.31
C TYR A 217 -10.03 -1.88 -8.65
N LYS A 218 -10.26 -0.86 -9.47
CA LYS A 218 -11.59 -0.50 -9.98
C LYS A 218 -11.63 -0.70 -11.50
N PRO A 219 -12.19 -1.82 -12.00
CA PRO A 219 -12.31 -2.06 -13.43
C PRO A 219 -13.10 -0.94 -14.12
N GLU A 220 -12.57 -0.40 -15.20
CA GLU A 220 -13.31 0.49 -16.09
C GLU A 220 -14.36 -0.30 -16.88
N GLN A 221 -15.41 0.38 -17.36
CA GLN A 221 -16.49 -0.29 -18.09
C GLN A 221 -15.99 -0.95 -19.38
N ARG A 222 -14.98 -0.38 -20.03
CA ARG A 222 -14.34 -0.92 -21.25
C ARG A 222 -13.52 -2.20 -21.00
N GLU A 223 -13.05 -2.42 -19.76
CA GLU A 223 -12.20 -3.56 -19.38
C GLU A 223 -13.02 -4.82 -19.06
N ARG A 224 -14.36 -4.73 -19.09
CA ARG A 224 -15.27 -5.85 -18.82
C ARG A 224 -15.43 -6.79 -20.03
N ASN A 225 -14.41 -6.87 -20.89
CA ASN A 225 -14.44 -7.62 -22.15
C ASN A 225 -13.75 -8.96 -22.01
N ASN A 226 -14.42 -9.98 -21.46
CA ASN A 226 -14.03 -11.39 -21.55
C ASN A 226 -12.54 -11.75 -21.32
N ALA A 227 -11.75 -10.87 -20.71
CA ALA A 227 -10.35 -11.09 -20.37
C ALA A 227 -10.13 -10.95 -18.86
N PRO A 228 -9.22 -11.71 -18.26
CA PRO A 228 -8.83 -11.51 -16.88
C PRO A 228 -8.25 -10.11 -16.67
N ILE A 229 -8.51 -9.52 -15.49
CA ILE A 229 -7.98 -8.21 -15.13
C ILE A 229 -6.91 -8.42 -14.07
N TRP A 230 -5.67 -8.08 -14.41
CA TRP A 230 -4.51 -8.21 -13.52
C TRP A 230 -4.37 -6.99 -12.63
N PHE A 231 -3.90 -7.19 -11.39
CA PHE A 231 -3.61 -6.14 -10.42
C PHE A 231 -2.42 -6.51 -9.54
N ARG A 232 -1.98 -5.56 -8.75
CA ARG A 232 -0.79 -5.73 -7.89
C ARG A 232 -0.97 -6.89 -6.90
N TYR A 233 -0.01 -7.81 -6.90
CA TYR A 233 0.06 -8.92 -5.96
C TYR A 233 1.54 -9.24 -5.62
N PRO A 234 1.88 -9.52 -4.37
CA PRO A 234 1.06 -9.38 -3.17
C PRO A 234 0.70 -7.91 -2.89
N ASN A 235 -0.45 -7.69 -2.23
CA ASN A 235 -0.90 -6.37 -1.82
C ASN A 235 -1.52 -6.46 -0.43
N ASN A 236 -0.80 -5.99 0.58
CA ASN A 236 -1.19 -6.03 1.98
C ASN A 236 -1.02 -4.63 2.61
N ILE A 237 -2.10 -4.13 3.21
CA ILE A 237 -2.17 -2.77 3.74
C ILE A 237 -2.82 -2.81 5.11
N GLU A 238 -2.22 -2.10 6.05
CA GLU A 238 -2.77 -1.88 7.37
C GLU A 238 -3.06 -0.40 7.58
N THR A 239 -4.21 -0.07 8.15
CA THR A 239 -4.54 1.30 8.50
C THR A 239 -5.06 1.36 9.93
N THR A 240 -4.50 2.23 10.73
CA THR A 240 -4.98 2.55 12.07
C THR A 240 -5.33 4.03 12.14
N ILE A 241 -6.58 4.35 12.48
CA ILE A 241 -7.03 5.73 12.70
C ILE A 241 -7.37 5.86 14.18
N LYS A 242 -6.68 6.76 14.88
CA LYS A 242 -6.97 7.11 16.28
C LYS A 242 -7.59 8.49 16.36
N VAL A 243 -8.75 8.57 17.00
CA VAL A 243 -9.46 9.83 17.22
C VAL A 243 -9.59 10.05 18.73
N THR A 244 -8.84 11.02 19.24
CA THR A 244 -8.88 11.42 20.65
C THR A 244 -9.82 12.60 20.81
N PHE A 245 -10.82 12.46 21.67
CA PHE A 245 -11.76 13.52 22.01
C PHE A 245 -11.35 14.19 23.33
N THR A 246 -11.39 15.51 23.37
CA THR A 246 -11.09 16.25 24.62
C THR A 246 -12.30 16.33 25.54
N ASP A 247 -13.51 16.16 25.03
CA ASP A 247 -14.73 16.03 25.83
C ASP A 247 -15.05 14.55 26.16
N THR A 248 -15.88 14.33 27.18
CA THR A 248 -16.19 12.99 27.71
C THR A 248 -17.56 12.47 27.28
N ASN A 249 -18.25 13.16 26.38
CA ASN A 249 -19.64 12.87 26.03
C ASN A 249 -19.81 11.83 24.91
N TRP A 250 -18.70 11.33 24.40
CA TRP A 250 -18.69 10.36 23.31
C TRP A 250 -18.89 8.93 23.82
N GLN A 251 -19.69 8.19 23.07
CA GLN A 251 -19.92 6.75 23.30
C GLN A 251 -19.95 6.05 21.94
N PHE A 252 -19.15 5.01 21.81
CA PHE A 252 -19.11 4.16 20.63
C PHE A 252 -19.14 2.70 21.08
N ASN A 253 -19.77 1.86 20.28
CA ASN A 253 -19.74 0.42 20.50
C ASN A 253 -18.51 -0.19 19.81
N ASP A 254 -17.95 -1.21 20.43
CA ASP A 254 -16.95 -2.03 19.76
C ASP A 254 -17.59 -2.76 18.56
N GLU A 255 -16.88 -2.82 17.45
CA GLU A 255 -17.36 -3.43 16.21
C GLU A 255 -16.24 -4.29 15.59
N GLN A 256 -16.61 -5.43 15.04
CA GLN A 256 -15.72 -6.24 14.20
C GLN A 256 -16.46 -6.64 12.94
N VAL A 257 -15.85 -6.36 11.78
CA VAL A 257 -16.39 -6.71 10.47
C VAL A 257 -15.30 -7.43 9.67
N THR A 258 -15.67 -8.53 9.03
CA THR A 258 -14.80 -9.26 8.12
C THR A 258 -15.46 -9.31 6.74
N VAL A 259 -14.71 -8.91 5.71
CA VAL A 259 -15.08 -9.14 4.31
C VAL A 259 -14.08 -10.13 3.73
N ASP A 260 -14.51 -11.36 3.58
CA ASP A 260 -13.69 -12.47 3.08
C ASP A 260 -14.29 -13.05 1.80
N ASN A 261 -13.51 -13.12 0.73
CA ASN A 261 -13.95 -13.58 -0.59
C ASN A 261 -12.75 -14.15 -1.39
N PRO A 262 -12.92 -14.66 -2.61
CA PRO A 262 -11.82 -15.20 -3.40
C PRO A 262 -10.72 -14.20 -3.75
N PHE A 263 -11.01 -12.90 -3.78
CA PHE A 263 -10.10 -11.86 -4.29
C PHE A 263 -9.27 -11.20 -3.20
N PHE A 264 -9.87 -10.98 -2.03
CA PHE A 264 -9.23 -10.30 -0.91
C PHE A 264 -9.84 -10.67 0.44
N HIS A 265 -9.08 -10.35 1.48
CA HIS A 265 -9.52 -10.36 2.86
C HIS A 265 -9.42 -8.95 3.43
N LEU A 266 -10.44 -8.51 4.18
CA LEU A 266 -10.44 -7.28 4.97
C LEU A 266 -10.97 -7.60 6.37
N GLU A 267 -10.22 -7.21 7.38
CA GLU A 267 -10.67 -7.13 8.77
C GLU A 267 -10.79 -5.67 9.19
N LYS A 268 -11.92 -5.30 9.81
CA LYS A 268 -12.14 -4.03 10.49
C LYS A 268 -12.40 -4.28 11.96
N ARG A 269 -11.77 -3.51 12.84
CA ARG A 269 -12.07 -3.46 14.27
C ARG A 269 -12.25 -2.02 14.71
N VAL A 270 -13.30 -1.77 15.49
CA VAL A 270 -13.57 -0.48 16.14
C VAL A 270 -13.54 -0.70 17.63
N THR A 271 -12.82 0.13 18.36
CA THR A 271 -12.80 0.12 19.82
C THR A 271 -12.85 1.54 20.36
N PHE A 272 -13.51 1.72 21.51
CA PHE A 272 -13.54 3.00 22.21
C PHE A 272 -13.14 2.85 23.67
N LYS A 273 -12.06 3.50 24.05
CA LYS A 273 -11.56 3.45 25.42
C LYS A 273 -10.83 4.76 25.76
N ASP A 274 -11.03 5.25 26.99
CA ASP A 274 -10.34 6.43 27.54
C ASP A 274 -10.42 7.66 26.59
N SER A 275 -11.62 7.94 26.06
CA SER A 275 -11.90 8.99 25.07
C SER A 275 -11.14 8.85 23.74
N VAL A 276 -10.63 7.66 23.42
CA VAL A 276 -9.97 7.35 22.16
C VAL A 276 -10.80 6.34 21.38
N LEU A 277 -11.29 6.76 20.21
CA LEU A 277 -11.85 5.88 19.18
C LEU A 277 -10.71 5.37 18.31
N THR A 278 -10.57 4.05 18.21
CA THR A 278 -9.57 3.41 17.34
C THR A 278 -10.28 2.61 16.26
N LEU A 279 -9.99 2.94 15.01
CA LEU A 279 -10.43 2.20 13.84
C LEU A 279 -9.19 1.47 13.28
N TYR A 280 -9.26 0.16 13.21
CA TYR A 280 -8.20 -0.67 12.67
C TYR A 280 -8.70 -1.42 11.45
N PHE A 281 -7.90 -1.45 10.38
CA PHE A 281 -8.19 -2.15 9.15
C PHE A 281 -6.95 -2.93 8.70
N ASP A 282 -7.13 -4.21 8.37
CA ASP A 282 -6.11 -5.06 7.76
C ASP A 282 -6.63 -5.64 6.44
N TYR A 283 -5.98 -5.30 5.35
CA TYR A 283 -6.33 -5.75 4.00
C TYR A 283 -5.21 -6.60 3.41
N SER A 284 -5.59 -7.68 2.72
CA SER A 284 -4.69 -8.47 1.90
C SER A 284 -5.38 -8.97 0.63
N ALA A 285 -4.73 -8.80 -0.52
CA ALA A 285 -5.12 -9.46 -1.75
C ALA A 285 -4.83 -10.97 -1.66
N LYS A 286 -5.69 -11.81 -2.24
CA LYS A 286 -5.55 -13.27 -2.25
C LYS A 286 -5.08 -13.83 -3.58
N GLN A 287 -5.14 -13.04 -4.63
CA GLN A 287 -4.74 -13.42 -5.99
C GLN A 287 -4.28 -12.19 -6.78
N ASP A 288 -3.69 -12.41 -7.92
CA ASP A 288 -3.09 -11.40 -8.78
C ASP A 288 -4.01 -10.92 -9.92
N HIS A 289 -5.18 -11.54 -10.10
CA HIS A 289 -6.12 -11.19 -11.16
C HIS A 289 -7.57 -11.48 -10.80
N ILE A 290 -8.49 -10.88 -11.56
CA ILE A 290 -9.92 -11.17 -11.53
C ILE A 290 -10.24 -11.98 -12.78
N PRO A 291 -10.72 -13.25 -12.68
CA PRO A 291 -11.22 -13.99 -13.82
C PRO A 291 -12.34 -13.24 -14.54
N ALA A 292 -12.39 -13.33 -15.87
CA ALA A 292 -13.35 -12.58 -16.67
C ALA A 292 -14.83 -12.84 -16.29
N ASP A 293 -15.14 -14.09 -15.93
CA ASP A 293 -16.47 -14.52 -15.47
C ASP A 293 -16.82 -14.13 -14.03
N GLN A 294 -15.86 -13.56 -13.27
CA GLN A 294 -16.04 -13.18 -11.87
C GLN A 294 -16.02 -11.66 -11.64
N ILE A 295 -15.98 -10.85 -12.70
CA ILE A 295 -15.89 -9.39 -12.57
C ILE A 295 -17.07 -8.81 -11.79
N ASP A 296 -18.30 -9.28 -12.04
CA ASP A 296 -19.49 -8.79 -11.33
C ASP A 296 -19.49 -9.18 -9.84
N LEU A 297 -19.01 -10.38 -9.52
CA LEU A 297 -18.80 -10.80 -8.14
C LEU A 297 -17.77 -9.88 -7.45
N TYR A 298 -16.63 -9.67 -8.10
CA TYR A 298 -15.59 -8.76 -7.58
C TYR A 298 -16.13 -7.35 -7.31
N LEU A 299 -16.91 -6.78 -8.24
CA LEU A 299 -17.51 -5.46 -8.07
C LEU A 299 -18.48 -5.39 -6.89
N SER A 300 -19.24 -6.47 -6.66
CA SER A 300 -20.14 -6.54 -5.50
C SER A 300 -19.35 -6.61 -4.19
N GLU A 301 -18.29 -7.42 -4.14
CA GLU A 301 -17.42 -7.54 -2.97
C GLU A 301 -16.64 -6.24 -2.69
N ARG A 302 -16.18 -5.55 -3.74
CA ARG A 302 -15.55 -4.24 -3.62
C ARG A 302 -16.49 -3.19 -3.02
N LYS A 303 -17.81 -3.23 -3.29
CA LYS A 303 -18.79 -2.35 -2.63
C LYS A 303 -18.87 -2.62 -1.13
N LYS A 304 -18.82 -3.90 -0.71
CA LYS A 304 -18.79 -4.28 0.72
C LYS A 304 -17.52 -3.76 1.39
N LEU A 305 -16.35 -3.90 0.73
CA LEU A 305 -15.09 -3.35 1.22
C LEU A 305 -15.17 -1.84 1.41
N ASN A 306 -15.65 -1.10 0.41
CA ASN A 306 -15.77 0.36 0.51
C ASN A 306 -16.69 0.78 1.67
N LYS A 307 -17.78 0.06 1.91
CA LYS A 307 -18.66 0.31 3.06
C LYS A 307 -17.93 0.01 4.38
N ALA A 308 -17.18 -1.09 4.45
CA ALA A 308 -16.48 -1.49 5.67
C ALA A 308 -15.30 -0.55 6.01
N THR A 309 -14.65 0.05 5.01
CA THR A 309 -13.50 0.96 5.17
C THR A 309 -13.90 2.43 5.45
N HIS A 310 -15.16 2.67 5.69
CA HIS A 310 -15.73 3.97 6.08
C HIS A 310 -16.22 3.92 7.53
N TYR A 311 -16.09 5.05 8.27
CA TYR A 311 -16.65 5.22 9.60
C TYR A 311 -17.05 6.69 9.82
N GLY A 312 -18.35 6.93 10.05
CA GLY A 312 -18.89 8.26 10.32
C GLY A 312 -19.07 8.54 11.81
N ILE A 313 -18.85 9.78 12.21
CA ILE A 313 -19.17 10.28 13.55
C ILE A 313 -20.12 11.47 13.48
N ILE A 314 -21.03 11.57 14.45
CA ILE A 314 -21.97 12.68 14.57
C ILE A 314 -21.81 13.35 15.94
N LYS A 315 -21.64 14.68 15.92
CA LYS A 315 -21.73 15.54 17.10
C LYS A 315 -23.09 16.23 17.12
N TYR A 316 -23.89 15.91 18.11
CA TYR A 316 -25.25 16.46 18.22
C TYR A 316 -25.21 17.92 18.68
N GLY A 317 -26.06 18.76 18.06
CA GLY A 317 -26.26 20.15 18.49
C GLY A 317 -26.92 20.23 19.89
N THR A 318 -26.87 21.39 20.49
CA THR A 318 -27.27 21.65 21.90
C THR A 318 -28.72 21.26 22.28
N ASN A 319 -29.55 20.86 21.32
CA ASN A 319 -30.94 20.43 21.55
C ASN A 319 -31.19 18.91 21.35
N SER A 320 -30.15 18.11 21.14
CA SER A 320 -30.28 16.67 20.88
C SER A 320 -29.50 15.85 21.92
N ALA A 321 -30.15 14.92 22.57
CA ALA A 321 -29.50 13.99 23.47
C ALA A 321 -29.03 12.74 22.69
N LYS A 322 -27.76 12.39 22.84
CA LYS A 322 -27.05 11.14 22.47
C LYS A 322 -26.27 11.12 21.16
N THR A 323 -25.01 10.79 21.32
CA THR A 323 -24.04 10.49 20.25
C THR A 323 -24.04 9.00 19.91
N THR A 324 -24.41 8.64 18.69
CA THR A 324 -24.37 7.26 18.15
C THR A 324 -23.72 7.22 16.77
N PRO A 325 -23.20 6.07 16.33
CA PRO A 325 -22.69 5.93 14.94
C PRO A 325 -23.79 6.26 13.92
N ALA A 326 -23.41 6.91 12.83
CA ALA A 326 -24.32 7.21 11.74
C ALA A 326 -24.52 5.98 10.85
N ASP A 327 -25.69 5.36 10.94
CA ASP A 327 -26.21 4.51 9.86
C ASP A 327 -26.80 5.42 8.79
N ASP A 328 -26.15 5.60 7.65
CA ASP A 328 -26.79 6.29 6.53
C ASP A 328 -26.36 5.78 5.15
N GLU A 329 -27.38 5.49 4.37
CA GLU A 329 -27.36 5.15 2.95
C GLU A 329 -27.31 6.42 2.09
N THR A 330 -26.27 7.25 2.14
CA THR A 330 -26.25 8.42 1.27
C THR A 330 -24.92 8.68 0.57
N ASN A 331 -25.01 8.54 -0.73
CA ASN A 331 -24.32 9.25 -1.81
C ASN A 331 -22.80 9.12 -1.95
N TRP A 332 -22.40 8.07 -2.64
CA TRP A 332 -21.03 7.65 -2.97
C TRP A 332 -20.36 8.39 -4.17
N TYR A 333 -20.75 9.58 -4.55
CA TYR A 333 -20.37 10.14 -5.87
C TYR A 333 -19.40 11.32 -5.90
N SER A 334 -18.66 11.67 -4.85
CA SER A 334 -17.81 12.88 -4.92
C SER A 334 -16.37 12.80 -4.41
N VAL A 335 -15.76 11.62 -4.27
CA VAL A 335 -14.32 11.51 -3.98
C VAL A 335 -13.62 10.64 -5.02
N PHE A 336 -13.74 11.01 -6.28
CA PHE A 336 -12.98 10.42 -7.37
C PHE A 336 -12.47 11.53 -8.27
N ILE A 337 -11.21 11.84 -8.18
CA ILE A 337 -10.27 12.22 -9.26
C ILE A 337 -8.97 12.66 -8.57
N LEU A 338 -7.86 12.04 -9.00
CA LEU A 338 -6.45 12.38 -8.79
C LEU A 338 -5.63 11.40 -7.93
N SER A 339 -5.56 10.14 -8.36
CA SER A 339 -4.42 9.26 -8.04
C SER A 339 -3.70 8.79 -9.32
N TYR A 340 -3.65 9.62 -10.38
CA TYR A 340 -3.08 9.23 -11.68
C TYR A 340 -1.62 9.64 -11.88
N LEU A 341 -0.94 10.24 -10.89
CA LEU A 341 0.46 10.70 -11.07
C LEU A 341 1.52 9.78 -10.44
N ALA A 342 1.15 8.70 -9.78
CA ALA A 342 2.13 7.78 -9.19
C ALA A 342 2.27 6.43 -9.92
N ALA A 343 1.52 6.20 -11.01
CA ALA A 343 1.48 4.91 -11.70
C ALA A 343 2.16 4.90 -13.09
N ILE A 344 2.78 5.98 -13.51
CA ILE A 344 3.52 6.03 -14.78
C ILE A 344 5.00 6.17 -14.45
N ILE A 345 5.65 5.13 -14.04
CA ILE A 345 7.06 4.81 -14.24
C ILE A 345 7.23 3.38 -13.74
N PHE A 346 7.00 2.41 -14.59
CA PHE A 346 7.66 1.10 -14.63
C PHE A 346 7.00 0.27 -15.73
N PHE A 347 7.43 0.52 -16.96
CA PHE A 347 7.64 -0.52 -17.96
C PHE A 347 9.10 -0.90 -17.94
#